data_6d3505f4aeea4111255d3b2e0067adb5
#
_entry.id   6d3505f4aeea4111255d3b2e0067adb5
#
_cell.length_a   1.000
_cell.length_b   1.000
_cell.length_c   1.000
_cell.angle_alpha   90.00
_cell.angle_beta   90.00
_cell.angle_gamma   90.00
#
_symmetry.space_group_name_H-M   'P 1'
#
loop_
_entity.id
_entity.type
_entity.pdbx_description
1 polymer ?
#
loop_
_entity_poly.entity_id
_entity_poly.type
_entity_poly.pdbx_seq_one_letter_code
_entity_poly.pdbx_strand_id
1 'polypeptide(L)'
;MSTAKFTDVKNYPMLPSGHTKKVLHDGDNFHVWIHGDEPRTKGPMHRHTADQIFYCLQGECTFHFPDGPDQVLKPGCVVVVPKGQFYQLDNTGAEYMILLGSRAEKAGNPRFGKKNEVVTEGGKIPENAAE
;
A
#
# COMPACT_ATOMS: atom_id res chain seq x y z
N MET A 1 4.26 0.19 -30.39
CA MET A 1 3.14 -0.56 -30.08
C MET A 1 3.14 -0.94 -28.64
N SER A 2 2.10 -0.84 -27.99
CA SER A 2 2.03 -1.19 -26.62
C SER A 2 1.39 -2.55 -26.45
N THR A 3 1.78 -3.25 -25.43
CA THR A 3 1.29 -4.59 -25.15
C THR A 3 0.71 -4.60 -23.74
N ALA A 4 -0.43 -5.21 -23.58
CA ALA A 4 -1.03 -5.36 -22.26
C ALA A 4 -0.14 -6.28 -21.42
N LYS A 5 -0.08 -6.00 -20.14
CA LYS A 5 0.68 -6.81 -19.21
C LYS A 5 -0.30 -7.61 -18.36
N PHE A 6 0.04 -8.87 -18.12
CA PHE A 6 -0.81 -9.74 -17.33
C PHE A 6 -0.01 -10.25 -16.14
N THR A 7 -0.59 -10.18 -14.95
CA THR A 7 0.03 -10.76 -13.76
C THR A 7 -1.03 -11.50 -12.98
N ASP A 8 -0.74 -12.75 -12.63
CA ASP A 8 -1.63 -13.53 -11.78
C ASP A 8 -1.32 -13.16 -10.35
N VAL A 9 -1.99 -12.13 -9.83
CA VAL A 9 -1.68 -11.63 -8.49
C VAL A 9 -2.12 -12.59 -7.40
N LYS A 10 -3.14 -13.43 -7.68
CA LYS A 10 -3.59 -14.34 -6.65
C LYS A 10 -2.51 -15.37 -6.34
N ASN A 11 -1.72 -15.73 -7.32
CA ASN A 11 -0.66 -16.73 -7.15
C ASN A 11 0.73 -16.10 -7.21
N TYR A 12 0.82 -14.79 -7.03
CA TYR A 12 2.10 -14.12 -7.10
C TYR A 12 2.98 -14.61 -5.97
N PRO A 13 4.25 -14.98 -6.25
CA PRO A 13 5.10 -15.56 -5.22
C PRO A 13 5.62 -14.51 -4.25
N MET A 14 4.94 -14.32 -3.17
CA MET A 14 5.37 -13.42 -2.10
C MET A 14 6.02 -14.22 -1.00
N LEU A 15 7.14 -13.71 -0.48
CA LEU A 15 7.76 -14.35 0.66
C LEU A 15 7.05 -13.81 1.89
N PRO A 16 6.46 -14.65 2.71
CA PRO A 16 5.66 -14.19 3.84
C PRO A 16 6.50 -13.77 5.04
N SER A 17 7.46 -12.91 4.84
CA SER A 17 8.26 -12.41 5.93
C SER A 17 8.66 -10.98 5.64
N GLY A 18 8.58 -10.15 6.64
CA GLY A 18 8.93 -8.75 6.54
C GLY A 18 8.03 -7.98 5.61
N HIS A 19 8.48 -6.81 5.23
CA HIS A 19 7.79 -5.98 4.27
C HIS A 19 8.36 -6.25 2.88
N THR A 20 7.50 -6.58 1.94
CA THR A 20 7.92 -6.78 0.56
C THR A 20 7.04 -5.98 -0.36
N LYS A 21 7.60 -5.47 -1.43
CA LYS A 21 6.87 -4.69 -2.42
C LYS A 21 7.43 -4.96 -3.79
N LYS A 22 6.55 -5.21 -4.74
CA LYS A 22 6.94 -5.42 -6.12
C LYS A 22 6.10 -4.55 -7.02
N VAL A 23 6.74 -3.72 -7.83
CA VAL A 23 6.04 -2.87 -8.79
C VAL A 23 5.74 -3.72 -10.02
N LEU A 24 4.47 -3.86 -10.36
CA LEU A 24 4.04 -4.65 -11.49
C LEU A 24 3.93 -3.81 -12.76
N HIS A 25 3.68 -2.53 -12.62
CA HIS A 25 3.62 -1.59 -13.74
C HIS A 25 3.99 -0.21 -13.24
N ASP A 26 4.84 0.49 -13.99
CA ASP A 26 5.23 1.84 -13.64
C ASP A 26 5.10 2.69 -14.90
N GLY A 27 4.06 3.48 -15.00
CA GLY A 27 3.81 4.34 -16.14
C GLY A 27 3.71 5.79 -15.72
N ASP A 28 3.56 6.68 -16.70
CA ASP A 28 3.49 8.11 -16.40
C ASP A 28 2.21 8.49 -15.69
N ASN A 29 1.13 7.77 -15.95
CA ASN A 29 -0.17 8.13 -15.42
C ASN A 29 -0.61 7.32 -14.21
N PHE A 30 -0.02 6.16 -14.02
CA PHE A 30 -0.32 5.34 -12.85
C PHE A 30 0.70 4.24 -12.70
N HIS A 31 0.80 3.68 -11.51
CA HIS A 31 1.58 2.47 -11.29
C HIS A 31 0.75 1.49 -10.47
N VAL A 32 1.14 0.23 -10.52
CA VAL A 32 0.46 -0.86 -9.81
C VAL A 32 1.51 -1.65 -9.09
N TRP A 33 1.23 -2.01 -7.86
CA TRP A 33 2.18 -2.80 -7.08
C TRP A 33 1.45 -3.82 -6.21
N ILE A 34 2.19 -4.82 -5.76
CA ILE A 34 1.71 -5.77 -4.78
C ILE A 34 2.66 -5.67 -3.61
N HIS A 35 2.15 -5.67 -2.40
CA HIS A 35 3.02 -5.66 -1.24
C HIS A 35 2.43 -6.48 -0.10
N GLY A 36 3.29 -6.87 0.81
CA GLY A 36 2.88 -7.64 1.97
C GLY A 36 3.61 -7.24 3.20
N ASP A 37 3.01 -7.52 4.34
CA ASP A 37 3.57 -7.22 5.66
C ASP A 37 3.17 -8.27 6.66
N GLU A 38 4.06 -8.51 7.60
CA GLU A 38 3.82 -9.43 8.68
C GLU A 38 2.78 -8.87 9.66
N PRO A 39 2.16 -9.73 10.47
CA PRO A 39 1.26 -9.25 11.51
C PRO A 39 1.93 -8.24 12.42
N ARG A 40 1.15 -7.27 12.85
CA ARG A 40 1.61 -6.21 13.75
C ARG A 40 2.56 -5.22 13.10
N THR A 41 2.70 -5.23 11.79
CA THR A 41 3.43 -4.21 11.09
C THR A 41 2.54 -3.02 10.90
N LYS A 42 3.00 -1.85 11.34
CA LYS A 42 2.23 -0.63 11.24
C LYS A 42 3.09 0.41 10.58
N GLY A 43 2.64 0.95 9.48
CA GLY A 43 3.39 1.96 8.76
C GLY A 43 3.17 3.35 9.30
N PRO A 44 3.79 4.35 8.70
CA PRO A 44 3.62 5.73 9.14
C PRO A 44 2.31 6.31 8.63
N MET A 45 1.77 7.27 9.34
CA MET A 45 0.65 8.06 8.85
C MET A 45 1.20 9.00 7.78
N HIS A 46 0.65 8.97 6.58
CA HIS A 46 1.15 9.77 5.48
C HIS A 46 0.07 10.03 4.44
N ARG A 47 0.35 10.89 3.48
CA ARG A 47 -0.53 11.17 2.37
C ARG A 47 0.24 11.12 1.06
N HIS A 48 -0.45 10.85 0.00
CA HIS A 48 0.14 10.91 -1.33
C HIS A 48 -0.49 12.05 -2.13
N THR A 49 0.10 12.36 -3.26
CA THR A 49 -0.33 13.45 -4.10
C THR A 49 -1.22 13.00 -5.25
N ALA A 50 -1.70 11.78 -5.20
CA ALA A 50 -2.57 11.22 -6.23
C ALA A 50 -3.57 10.27 -5.62
N ASP A 51 -4.67 10.04 -6.32
CA ASP A 51 -5.70 9.09 -5.88
C ASP A 51 -5.15 7.68 -5.96
N GLN A 52 -5.60 6.81 -5.07
CA GLN A 52 -5.13 5.43 -5.05
C GLN A 52 -6.19 4.49 -4.52
N ILE A 53 -6.01 3.21 -4.81
CA ILE A 53 -6.85 2.17 -4.27
C ILE A 53 -5.97 1.08 -3.70
N PHE A 54 -6.52 0.34 -2.76
CA PHE A 54 -5.92 -0.89 -2.29
C PHE A 54 -6.98 -1.98 -2.31
N TYR A 55 -6.59 -3.16 -2.74
CA TYR A 55 -7.45 -4.32 -2.79
C TYR A 55 -6.78 -5.42 -1.98
N CYS A 56 -7.50 -6.04 -1.06
CA CYS A 56 -6.91 -7.05 -0.20
C CYS A 56 -6.99 -8.43 -0.84
N LEU A 57 -5.84 -9.07 -0.97
CA LEU A 57 -5.75 -10.41 -1.53
C LEU A 57 -5.70 -11.46 -0.44
N GLN A 58 -5.10 -11.14 0.70
CA GLN A 58 -4.92 -12.10 1.78
C GLN A 58 -4.77 -11.37 3.08
N GLY A 59 -5.27 -11.95 4.15
CA GLY A 59 -5.10 -11.39 5.48
C GLY A 59 -6.06 -10.25 5.76
N GLU A 60 -5.63 -9.29 6.54
CA GLU A 60 -6.49 -8.22 6.96
C GLU A 60 -5.65 -6.97 7.19
N CYS A 61 -6.11 -5.84 6.75
CA CYS A 61 -5.40 -4.58 6.96
C CYS A 61 -6.35 -3.54 7.49
N THR A 62 -6.03 -2.94 8.62
CA THR A 62 -6.81 -1.83 9.13
C THR A 62 -6.19 -0.55 8.63
N PHE A 63 -7.02 0.28 8.01
CA PHE A 63 -6.61 1.61 7.58
C PHE A 63 -7.06 2.58 8.65
N HIS A 64 -6.11 3.27 9.25
CA HIS A 64 -6.39 4.31 10.23
C HIS A 64 -6.40 5.67 9.54
N PHE A 65 -7.41 6.48 9.82
CA PHE A 65 -7.51 7.81 9.27
C PHE A 65 -7.60 8.81 10.43
N PRO A 66 -6.89 9.91 10.38
CA PRO A 66 -6.92 10.86 11.52
C PRO A 66 -8.26 11.57 11.67
N ASP A 67 -9.06 11.62 10.60
CA ASP A 67 -10.30 12.37 10.61
C ASP A 67 -11.52 11.50 10.36
N GLY A 68 -11.46 10.25 10.62
CA GLY A 68 -12.60 9.37 10.42
C GLY A 68 -12.37 8.02 11.06
N PRO A 69 -13.36 7.13 10.96
CA PRO A 69 -13.24 5.82 11.58
C PRO A 69 -12.30 4.91 10.81
N ASP A 70 -11.76 3.94 11.51
CA ASP A 70 -10.93 2.93 10.89
C ASP A 70 -11.74 2.12 9.89
N GLN A 71 -11.05 1.62 8.87
CA GLN A 71 -11.67 0.73 7.89
C GLN A 71 -10.86 -0.55 7.86
N VAL A 72 -11.53 -1.68 8.03
CA VAL A 72 -10.85 -2.97 8.01
C VAL A 72 -11.02 -3.59 6.64
N LEU A 73 -9.93 -3.79 5.94
CA LEU A 73 -9.93 -4.34 4.60
C LEU A 73 -9.66 -5.82 4.68
N LYS A 74 -10.60 -6.62 4.21
CA LYS A 74 -10.48 -8.08 4.20
C LYS A 74 -10.43 -8.58 2.77
N PRO A 75 -10.06 -9.83 2.54
CA PRO A 75 -9.93 -10.34 1.16
C PRO A 75 -11.16 -10.07 0.32
N GLY A 76 -10.94 -9.54 -0.85
CA GLY A 76 -12.02 -9.18 -1.76
C GLY A 76 -12.54 -7.76 -1.58
N CYS A 77 -12.04 -7.03 -0.60
CA CYS A 77 -12.48 -5.65 -0.37
C CYS A 77 -11.50 -4.65 -0.98
N VAL A 78 -12.02 -3.50 -1.35
CA VAL A 78 -11.20 -2.42 -1.89
C VAL A 78 -11.48 -1.15 -1.09
N VAL A 79 -10.44 -0.35 -0.91
CA VAL A 79 -10.59 0.96 -0.32
C VAL A 79 -10.03 1.99 -1.29
N VAL A 80 -10.71 3.11 -1.45
CA VAL A 80 -10.25 4.21 -2.28
C VAL A 80 -9.75 5.30 -1.35
N VAL A 81 -8.52 5.72 -1.54
CA VAL A 81 -7.92 6.79 -0.73
C VAL A 81 -7.68 7.96 -1.67
N PRO A 82 -8.45 9.05 -1.57
CA PRO A 82 -8.26 10.18 -2.47
C PRO A 82 -6.93 10.89 -2.20
N LYS A 83 -6.44 11.60 -3.19
CA LYS A 83 -5.19 12.33 -3.01
C LYS A 83 -5.33 13.26 -1.83
N GLY A 84 -4.25 13.39 -1.09
CA GLY A 84 -4.21 14.27 0.08
C GLY A 84 -4.76 13.67 1.36
N GLN A 85 -5.44 12.52 1.28
CA GLN A 85 -5.99 11.90 2.48
C GLN A 85 -4.88 11.20 3.27
N PHE A 86 -4.74 11.58 4.53
CA PHE A 86 -3.80 10.90 5.40
C PHE A 86 -4.34 9.53 5.78
N TYR A 87 -3.48 8.54 5.80
CA TYR A 87 -3.84 7.19 6.20
C TYR A 87 -2.63 6.43 6.72
N GLN A 88 -2.89 5.35 7.41
CA GLN A 88 -1.86 4.50 7.96
C GLN A 88 -2.30 3.06 7.81
N LEU A 89 -1.42 2.21 7.31
CA LEU A 89 -1.69 0.80 7.17
C LEU A 89 -1.24 0.05 8.41
N ASP A 90 -2.01 -0.92 8.82
CA ASP A 90 -1.75 -1.65 10.03
C ASP A 90 -2.21 -3.09 9.82
N ASN A 91 -1.28 -4.05 9.83
CA ASN A 91 -1.67 -5.46 9.72
C ASN A 91 -2.20 -5.90 11.08
N THR A 92 -3.52 -5.85 11.22
CA THR A 92 -4.19 -6.23 12.44
C THR A 92 -4.66 -7.67 12.43
N GLY A 93 -4.33 -8.42 11.39
CA GLY A 93 -4.72 -9.81 11.29
C GLY A 93 -3.69 -10.74 11.90
N ALA A 94 -3.95 -12.02 11.77
CA ALA A 94 -3.10 -13.05 12.34
C ALA A 94 -2.13 -13.65 11.32
N GLU A 95 -2.23 -13.25 10.08
CA GLU A 95 -1.39 -13.82 9.04
C GLU A 95 -0.74 -12.72 8.20
N TYR A 96 0.15 -13.11 7.34
CA TYR A 96 0.81 -12.19 6.42
C TYR A 96 -0.26 -11.56 5.54
N MET A 97 -0.29 -10.24 5.44
CA MET A 97 -1.28 -9.59 4.60
C MET A 97 -0.69 -9.28 3.24
N ILE A 98 -1.49 -9.35 2.21
CA ILE A 98 -1.07 -9.03 0.86
C ILE A 98 -2.11 -8.11 0.23
N LEU A 99 -1.65 -6.96 -0.22
CA LEU A 99 -2.51 -5.97 -0.86
C LEU A 99 -2.02 -5.69 -2.28
N LEU A 100 -2.97 -5.42 -3.16
CA LEU A 100 -2.67 -4.90 -4.48
C LEU A 100 -2.99 -3.42 -4.43
N GLY A 101 -2.10 -2.58 -4.86
CA GLY A 101 -2.31 -1.14 -4.87
C GLY A 101 -2.15 -0.55 -6.25
N SER A 102 -2.80 0.57 -6.48
CA SER A 102 -2.61 1.34 -7.70
C SER A 102 -2.77 2.81 -7.36
N ARG A 103 -1.88 3.64 -7.89
CA ARG A 103 -1.91 5.08 -7.62
C ARG A 103 -1.77 5.82 -8.93
N ALA A 104 -2.49 6.91 -9.08
CA ALA A 104 -2.57 7.67 -10.32
C ALA A 104 -1.38 8.60 -10.50
N GLU A 105 -0.20 8.05 -10.42
CA GLU A 105 1.06 8.75 -10.66
C GLU A 105 2.14 7.69 -10.87
N LYS A 106 3.29 8.09 -11.36
CA LYS A 106 4.37 7.14 -11.54
C LYS A 106 4.91 6.73 -10.18
N ALA A 107 5.54 5.58 -10.11
CA ALA A 107 6.15 5.11 -8.88
C ALA A 107 7.28 6.04 -8.48
N GLY A 108 7.50 6.15 -7.18
CA GLY A 108 8.63 6.93 -6.70
C GLY A 108 8.34 8.37 -6.36
N ASN A 109 7.15 8.85 -6.66
CA ASN A 109 6.82 10.20 -6.21
C ASN A 109 6.79 10.24 -4.69
N PRO A 110 7.18 11.35 -4.09
CA PRO A 110 7.26 11.40 -2.64
C PRO A 110 5.90 11.37 -1.95
N ARG A 111 5.89 10.87 -0.75
CA ARG A 111 4.73 10.93 0.13
C ARG A 111 5.10 11.78 1.33
N PHE A 112 4.13 12.31 2.02
CA PHE A 112 4.36 13.33 3.02
C PHE A 112 3.67 13.00 4.35
N GLY A 113 4.35 13.34 5.43
CA GLY A 113 3.79 13.21 6.76
C GLY A 113 3.01 14.45 7.18
N LYS A 114 2.54 14.45 8.43
CA LYS A 114 1.69 15.53 8.91
C LYS A 114 2.33 16.90 8.95
N LYS A 115 3.63 16.96 8.94
CA LYS A 115 4.32 18.25 8.95
C LYS A 115 4.91 18.53 7.58
N ASN A 116 4.36 17.93 6.54
CA ASN A 116 4.80 18.04 5.17
C ASN A 116 6.24 17.55 4.95
N GLU A 117 6.74 16.74 5.84
CA GLU A 117 8.04 16.14 5.64
C GLU A 117 7.90 14.98 4.68
N VAL A 118 8.94 14.69 3.91
CA VAL A 118 8.93 13.55 3.02
C VAL A 118 9.10 12.28 3.86
N VAL A 119 8.20 11.31 3.67
CA VAL A 119 8.24 10.05 4.38
C VAL A 119 8.81 9.02 3.42
N THR A 120 10.00 8.52 3.71
CA THR A 120 10.66 7.59 2.83
C THR A 120 9.89 6.30 2.75
N GLU A 121 9.76 5.78 1.54
CA GLU A 121 9.08 4.55 1.39
C GLU A 121 10.03 3.41 1.43
N GLY A 122 9.63 2.27 1.83
CA GLY A 122 10.42 1.10 1.83
C GLY A 122 11.12 0.89 3.10
N GLY A 123 11.86 -0.06 3.12
CA GLY A 123 12.32 -0.49 4.29
C GLY A 123 13.28 0.20 5.06
N LYS A 124 13.78 1.19 4.73
CA LYS A 124 14.67 1.76 5.49
C LYS A 124 14.19 2.43 6.57
N ILE A 125 13.10 2.74 6.67
CA ILE A 125 12.60 3.36 7.66
C ILE A 125 12.51 2.54 8.67
N PRO A 126 13.00 2.82 9.54
CA PRO A 126 12.91 2.10 10.57
C PRO A 126 11.68 1.81 10.75
N GLU A 127 11.53 1.13 11.08
CA GLU A 127 10.57 0.84 11.55
C GLU A 127 9.39 1.03 11.11
N ASN A 128 9.18 1.58 10.52
CA ASN A 128 7.92 1.80 10.25
C ASN A 128 7.76 1.80 8.96
N ALA A 129 8.46 1.42 8.39
CA ALA A 129 8.34 1.53 7.21
C ALA A 129 7.47 0.92 6.49
N ALA A 130 6.77 0.33 6.80
CA ALA A 130 5.90 -0.33 6.07
C ALA A 130 5.28 0.45 5.11
N GLU A 131 4.74 0.20 4.22
CA GLU A 131 3.97 0.83 3.37
C GLU A 131 4.04 0.49 2.20
#